data_005ae3d6350ee404070d255098280bb4
#
_entry.id   005ae3d6350ee404070d255098280bb4
#
_cell.length_a   1.000
_cell.length_b   1.000
_cell.length_c   1.000
_cell.angle_alpha   90.00
_cell.angle_beta   90.00
_cell.angle_gamma   90.00
#
_symmetry.space_group_name_H-M   'P 1'
#
loop_
_entity.id
_entity.type
_entity.pdbx_description
1 polymer ?
#
loop_
_entity_poly.entity_id
_entity_poly.type
_entity_poly.pdbx_seq_one_letter_code
_entity_poly.pdbx_strand_id
1 'polypeptide(L)'
;STRVAALRGITCKIKQGERIALIGHNGAGKSSFLRMISGIYHPTSGGIEINCEVHPMLQKNFLTGVELSGAQAAKAHYLLGNGKSTGFEQFLDEIIEFTQLGDFIHMPIKSYSQGMSSRLLFALYTSGSHDCLALDEGFGTGDAKFFNQAQKRLEKFILSTGTLILASHSDTLLQRFCNRGIVFSQGRIIFDGELKNALSFYNKGNN
;
A
#
# COMPACT_ATOMS: atom_id res chain seq x y z
N SER A 1 17.45 14.74 23.16
CA SER A 1 16.83 13.92 22.09
C SER A 1 17.09 14.60 20.75
N THR A 2 17.77 13.90 19.86
CA THR A 2 18.05 14.40 18.51
C THR A 2 16.77 14.33 17.69
N ARG A 3 16.24 15.47 17.24
CA ARG A 3 15.10 15.52 16.33
C ARG A 3 15.59 15.30 14.90
N VAL A 4 15.07 14.30 14.22
CA VAL A 4 15.36 14.04 12.80
C VAL A 4 14.18 14.53 11.97
N ALA A 5 14.41 15.47 11.05
CA ALA A 5 13.40 15.94 10.12
C ALA A 5 13.29 14.94 8.96
N ALA A 6 12.23 14.12 8.97
CA ALA A 6 11.98 13.10 7.95
C ALA A 6 11.54 13.71 6.60
N LEU A 7 10.78 14.82 6.65
CA LEU A 7 10.36 15.60 5.49
C LEU A 7 10.67 17.07 5.72
N ARG A 8 11.04 17.81 4.67
CA ARG A 8 11.56 19.17 4.77
C ARG A 8 10.99 20.05 3.66
N GLY A 9 9.99 20.89 3.99
CA GLY A 9 9.44 21.86 3.06
C GLY A 9 8.88 21.23 1.79
N ILE A 10 8.03 20.20 1.95
CA ILE A 10 7.33 19.57 0.84
C ILE A 10 6.19 20.47 0.40
N THR A 11 6.15 20.80 -0.90
CA THR A 11 4.98 21.39 -1.56
C THR A 11 4.66 20.53 -2.76
N CYS A 12 3.48 19.91 -2.76
CA CYS A 12 3.05 18.98 -3.79
C CYS A 12 1.53 19.03 -3.93
N LYS A 13 1.04 18.96 -5.16
CA LYS A 13 -0.39 18.84 -5.46
C LYS A 13 -0.63 17.55 -6.24
N ILE A 14 -1.52 16.72 -5.76
CA ILE A 14 -1.95 15.47 -6.38
C ILE A 14 -3.43 15.62 -6.75
N LYS A 15 -3.77 15.32 -7.98
CA LYS A 15 -5.14 15.36 -8.48
C LYS A 15 -5.74 13.95 -8.49
N GLN A 16 -7.05 13.89 -8.39
CA GLN A 16 -7.78 12.63 -8.58
C GLN A 16 -7.45 12.00 -9.94
N GLY A 17 -7.24 10.70 -9.95
CA GLY A 17 -6.91 9.92 -11.15
C GLY A 17 -5.42 9.92 -11.52
N GLU A 18 -4.55 10.69 -10.83
CA GLU A 18 -3.12 10.65 -11.08
C GLU A 18 -2.49 9.34 -10.59
N ARG A 19 -1.48 8.89 -11.34
CA ARG A 19 -0.70 7.69 -11.04
C ARG A 19 0.75 8.06 -10.85
N ILE A 20 1.18 8.14 -9.59
CA ILE A 20 2.41 8.77 -9.16
C ILE A 20 3.39 7.74 -8.64
N ALA A 21 4.61 7.76 -9.17
CA ALA A 21 5.76 7.03 -8.65
C ALA A 21 6.54 7.89 -7.65
N LEU A 22 6.80 7.38 -6.46
CA LEU A 22 7.75 7.97 -5.52
C LEU A 22 9.10 7.28 -5.70
N ILE A 23 10.09 8.05 -6.12
CA ILE A 23 11.43 7.58 -6.49
C ILE A 23 12.44 8.16 -5.48
N GLY A 24 13.46 7.39 -5.12
CA GLY A 24 14.52 7.82 -4.21
C GLY A 24 15.12 6.67 -3.43
N HIS A 25 16.33 6.87 -2.91
CA HIS A 25 17.02 5.86 -2.09
C HIS A 25 16.28 5.54 -0.77
N ASN A 26 16.72 4.50 -0.08
CA ASN A 26 16.20 4.17 1.25
C ASN A 26 16.47 5.31 2.22
N GLY A 27 15.45 5.71 3.00
CA GLY A 27 15.55 6.84 3.92
C GLY A 27 15.35 8.22 3.26
N ALA A 28 15.08 8.31 1.95
CA ALA A 28 14.83 9.58 1.26
C ALA A 28 13.56 10.33 1.72
N GLY A 29 12.63 9.64 2.41
CA GLY A 29 11.39 10.24 2.92
C GLY A 29 10.10 9.66 2.31
N LYS A 30 10.18 8.74 1.33
CA LYS A 30 9.00 8.17 0.63
C LYS A 30 7.97 7.58 1.58
N SER A 31 8.36 6.66 2.46
CA SER A 31 7.44 6.03 3.42
C SER A 31 6.88 7.03 4.44
N SER A 32 7.65 8.05 4.83
CA SER A 32 7.16 9.12 5.70
C SER A 32 6.11 9.97 5.00
N PHE A 33 6.31 10.26 3.71
CA PHE A 33 5.33 10.96 2.88
C PHE A 33 4.04 10.15 2.74
N LEU A 34 4.14 8.86 2.41
CA LEU A 34 2.96 7.97 2.32
C LEU A 34 2.19 7.90 3.64
N ARG A 35 2.87 7.78 4.79
CA ARG A 35 2.21 7.77 6.10
C ARG A 35 1.53 9.09 6.42
N MET A 36 2.10 10.20 5.97
CA MET A 36 1.53 11.52 6.20
C MET A 36 0.26 11.74 5.38
N ILE A 37 0.26 11.43 4.09
CA ILE A 37 -0.94 11.54 3.24
C ILE A 37 -2.03 10.53 3.60
N SER A 38 -1.68 9.45 4.30
CA SER A 38 -2.63 8.47 4.84
C SER A 38 -3.15 8.82 6.24
N GLY A 39 -2.83 10.02 6.76
CA GLY A 39 -3.28 10.46 8.08
C GLY A 39 -2.63 9.74 9.28
N ILE A 40 -1.63 8.88 9.04
CA ILE A 40 -0.91 8.15 10.11
C ILE A 40 0.02 9.11 10.86
N TYR A 41 0.62 10.08 10.15
CA TYR A 41 1.45 11.12 10.74
C TYR A 41 0.87 12.50 10.45
N HIS A 42 1.01 13.40 11.42
CA HIS A 42 0.66 14.80 11.25
C HIS A 42 1.92 15.64 10.96
N PRO A 43 1.84 16.67 10.10
CA PRO A 43 2.95 17.58 9.86
C PRO A 43 3.26 18.39 11.11
N THR A 44 4.54 18.65 11.38
CA THR A 44 4.97 19.53 12.49
C THR A 44 4.84 21.01 12.14
N SER A 45 4.77 21.35 10.86
CA SER A 45 4.52 22.68 10.33
C SER A 45 3.91 22.58 8.92
N GLY A 46 3.21 23.63 8.49
CA GLY A 46 2.45 23.61 7.24
C GLY A 46 1.11 22.90 7.40
N GLY A 47 0.49 22.49 6.29
CA GLY A 47 -0.81 21.85 6.26
C GLY A 47 -0.90 20.79 5.15
N ILE A 48 -1.85 19.90 5.30
CA ILE A 48 -2.24 18.92 4.29
C ILE A 48 -3.75 19.04 4.11
N GLU A 49 -4.17 19.14 2.87
CA GLU A 49 -5.57 19.07 2.48
C GLU A 49 -5.78 17.80 1.65
N ILE A 50 -6.69 16.94 2.09
CA ILE A 50 -6.98 15.66 1.44
C ILE A 50 -8.49 15.55 1.27
N ASN A 51 -8.95 15.42 0.03
CA ASN A 51 -10.37 15.41 -0.35
C ASN A 51 -10.87 14.01 -0.75
N CYS A 52 -10.17 12.96 -0.37
CA CYS A 52 -10.55 11.55 -0.61
C CYS A 52 -10.02 10.66 0.52
N GLU A 53 -10.55 9.47 0.62
CA GLU A 53 -9.98 8.45 1.51
C GLU A 53 -8.73 7.84 0.86
N VAL A 54 -7.60 7.91 1.58
CA VAL A 54 -6.34 7.29 1.16
C VAL A 54 -6.21 5.94 1.84
N HIS A 55 -6.21 4.86 1.06
CA HIS A 55 -6.01 3.50 1.56
C HIS A 55 -4.51 3.19 1.63
N PRO A 56 -3.93 3.05 2.84
CA PRO A 56 -2.50 2.79 2.99
C PRO A 56 -2.18 1.30 2.92
N MET A 57 -1.28 0.91 2.03
CA MET A 57 -0.65 -0.41 2.00
C MET A 57 0.85 -0.25 2.31
N LEU A 58 1.17 0.04 3.57
CA LEU A 58 2.50 0.52 3.96
C LEU A 58 3.33 -0.47 4.80
N GLN A 59 2.75 -1.53 5.35
CA GLN A 59 3.46 -2.49 6.23
C GLN A 59 2.83 -3.87 6.26
N LYS A 60 3.68 -4.88 6.52
CA LYS A 60 3.29 -6.30 6.59
C LYS A 60 2.59 -6.72 7.89
N ASN A 61 2.48 -5.87 8.92
CA ASN A 61 2.09 -6.26 10.27
C ASN A 61 0.84 -5.52 10.75
N PHE A 62 -0.33 -5.84 10.18
CA PHE A 62 -1.60 -5.24 10.63
C PHE A 62 -2.60 -6.21 11.25
N LEU A 63 -2.24 -7.48 11.41
CA LEU A 63 -3.08 -8.42 12.17
C LEU A 63 -2.79 -8.24 13.67
N THR A 64 -3.36 -7.20 14.26
CA THR A 64 -3.21 -6.89 15.68
C THR A 64 -4.05 -7.81 16.58
N GLY A 65 -5.03 -8.50 16.03
CA GLY A 65 -5.93 -9.41 16.76
C GLY A 65 -5.54 -10.88 16.57
N VAL A 66 -4.36 -11.30 17.02
CA VAL A 66 -3.87 -12.69 16.86
C VAL A 66 -4.76 -13.75 17.52
N GLU A 67 -5.60 -13.34 18.47
CA GLU A 67 -6.59 -14.23 19.12
C GLU A 67 -7.86 -14.45 18.25
N LEU A 68 -8.10 -13.55 17.27
CA LEU A 68 -9.21 -13.70 16.33
C LEU A 68 -8.93 -14.85 15.36
N SER A 69 -9.99 -15.53 14.91
CA SER A 69 -9.88 -16.40 13.75
C SER A 69 -9.73 -15.57 12.46
N GLY A 70 -9.25 -16.21 11.39
CA GLY A 70 -9.17 -15.56 10.09
C GLY A 70 -10.52 -15.05 9.60
N ALA A 71 -11.60 -15.82 9.82
CA ALA A 71 -12.97 -15.42 9.49
C ALA A 71 -13.45 -14.21 10.31
N GLN A 72 -13.09 -14.13 11.60
CA GLN A 72 -13.40 -12.98 12.43
C GLN A 72 -12.63 -11.72 11.99
N ALA A 73 -11.36 -11.88 11.64
CA ALA A 73 -10.54 -10.78 11.10
C ALA A 73 -11.10 -10.30 9.74
N ALA A 74 -11.53 -11.23 8.87
CA ALA A 74 -12.17 -10.91 7.60
C ALA A 74 -13.50 -10.16 7.82
N LYS A 75 -14.29 -10.58 8.81
CA LYS A 75 -15.54 -9.89 9.16
C LYS A 75 -15.32 -8.48 9.69
N ALA A 76 -14.33 -8.31 10.56
CA ALA A 76 -13.97 -6.98 11.07
C ALA A 76 -13.52 -6.06 9.92
N HIS A 77 -12.65 -6.54 9.04
CA HIS A 77 -12.21 -5.79 7.87
C HIS A 77 -13.37 -5.40 6.95
N TYR A 78 -14.25 -6.36 6.64
CA TYR A 78 -15.41 -6.14 5.79
C TYR A 78 -16.38 -5.09 6.36
N LEU A 79 -16.65 -5.16 7.66
CA LEU A 79 -17.54 -4.20 8.34
C LEU A 79 -16.96 -2.79 8.40
N LEU A 80 -15.65 -2.65 8.61
CA LEU A 80 -14.98 -1.36 8.61
C LEU A 80 -15.03 -0.68 7.22
N GLY A 81 -14.93 -1.47 6.14
CA GLY A 81 -15.00 -0.93 4.78
C GLY A 81 -16.43 -0.69 4.27
N ASN A 82 -17.40 -1.52 4.65
CA ASN A 82 -18.74 -1.49 4.05
C ASN A 82 -19.84 -0.98 4.98
N GLY A 83 -19.60 -0.92 6.28
CA GLY A 83 -20.59 -0.49 7.28
C GLY A 83 -21.80 -1.42 7.46
N LYS A 84 -21.89 -2.51 6.68
CA LYS A 84 -23.01 -3.46 6.67
C LYS A 84 -22.48 -4.89 6.54
N SER A 85 -23.22 -5.87 7.08
CA SER A 85 -22.86 -7.30 6.98
C SER A 85 -23.40 -7.98 5.70
N THR A 86 -24.24 -7.30 4.92
CA THR A 86 -24.81 -7.85 3.69
C THR A 86 -23.72 -8.17 2.68
N GLY A 87 -23.66 -9.40 2.18
CA GLY A 87 -22.63 -9.86 1.24
C GLY A 87 -21.35 -10.38 1.90
N PHE A 88 -21.28 -10.43 3.23
CA PHE A 88 -20.10 -10.94 3.93
C PHE A 88 -19.78 -12.40 3.61
N GLU A 89 -20.79 -13.28 3.48
CA GLU A 89 -20.56 -14.68 3.17
C GLU A 89 -19.84 -14.86 1.81
N GLN A 90 -20.28 -14.13 0.78
CA GLN A 90 -19.62 -14.17 -0.53
C GLN A 90 -18.18 -13.62 -0.45
N PHE A 91 -17.98 -12.57 0.33
CA PHE A 91 -16.65 -12.03 0.59
C PHE A 91 -15.75 -13.06 1.30
N LEU A 92 -16.28 -13.75 2.32
CA LEU A 92 -15.52 -14.76 3.05
C LEU A 92 -15.15 -15.94 2.15
N ASP A 93 -16.07 -16.39 1.30
CA ASP A 93 -15.81 -17.46 0.32
C ASP A 93 -14.69 -17.07 -0.65
N GLU A 94 -14.69 -15.84 -1.16
CA GLU A 94 -13.61 -15.30 -2.00
C GLU A 94 -12.26 -15.31 -1.26
N ILE A 95 -12.26 -14.89 0.02
CA ILE A 95 -11.04 -14.89 0.84
C ILE A 95 -10.53 -16.32 1.06
N ILE A 96 -11.41 -17.28 1.35
CA ILE A 96 -11.04 -18.70 1.55
C ILE A 96 -10.44 -19.27 0.26
N GLU A 97 -11.12 -19.07 -0.87
CA GLU A 97 -10.66 -19.53 -2.17
C GLU A 97 -9.29 -18.96 -2.53
N PHE A 98 -9.14 -17.64 -2.41
CA PHE A 98 -7.89 -16.97 -2.74
C PHE A 98 -6.75 -17.38 -1.83
N THR A 99 -6.96 -17.45 -0.50
CA THR A 99 -5.91 -17.76 0.47
C THR A 99 -5.56 -19.24 0.54
N GLN A 100 -6.46 -20.10 0.06
CA GLN A 100 -6.36 -21.56 0.18
C GLN A 100 -6.21 -22.04 1.63
N LEU A 101 -6.82 -21.30 2.58
CA LEU A 101 -6.78 -21.67 4.00
C LEU A 101 -7.74 -22.78 4.37
N GLY A 102 -8.82 -22.97 3.59
CA GLY A 102 -9.86 -23.97 3.90
C GLY A 102 -10.39 -23.79 5.34
N ASP A 103 -10.50 -24.88 6.07
CA ASP A 103 -11.01 -24.88 7.45
C ASP A 103 -10.13 -24.10 8.44
N PHE A 104 -8.85 -23.88 8.12
CA PHE A 104 -7.97 -23.04 8.94
C PHE A 104 -8.48 -21.61 9.09
N ILE A 105 -9.35 -21.13 8.19
CA ILE A 105 -9.93 -19.77 8.30
C ILE A 105 -10.67 -19.58 9.63
N HIS A 106 -11.19 -20.66 10.23
CA HIS A 106 -11.91 -20.64 11.51
C HIS A 106 -10.99 -20.78 12.73
N MET A 107 -9.70 -21.08 12.52
CA MET A 107 -8.71 -21.20 13.59
C MET A 107 -8.13 -19.83 13.99
N PRO A 108 -7.67 -19.67 15.25
CA PRO A 108 -7.01 -18.43 15.68
C PRO A 108 -5.75 -18.13 14.84
N ILE A 109 -5.58 -16.88 14.44
CA ILE A 109 -4.44 -16.41 13.60
C ILE A 109 -3.09 -16.72 14.25
N LYS A 110 -3.01 -16.77 15.59
CA LYS A 110 -1.80 -17.17 16.30
C LYS A 110 -1.31 -18.58 15.97
N SER A 111 -2.19 -19.44 15.47
CA SER A 111 -1.84 -20.81 15.04
C SER A 111 -1.37 -20.90 13.60
N TYR A 112 -1.43 -19.78 12.85
CA TYR A 112 -1.06 -19.75 11.44
C TYR A 112 0.45 -19.76 11.23
N SER A 113 0.89 -20.41 10.17
CA SER A 113 2.24 -20.21 9.66
C SER A 113 2.39 -18.76 9.15
N GLN A 114 3.63 -18.29 9.01
CA GLN A 114 3.91 -16.98 8.44
C GLN A 114 3.31 -16.83 7.03
N GLY A 115 3.36 -17.89 6.21
CA GLY A 115 2.75 -17.92 4.89
C GLY A 115 1.23 -17.78 4.93
N MET A 116 0.54 -18.51 5.84
CA MET A 116 -0.91 -18.41 6.02
C MET A 116 -1.33 -16.98 6.43
N SER A 117 -0.64 -16.41 7.43
CA SER A 117 -0.89 -15.04 7.89
C SER A 117 -0.67 -14.02 6.78
N SER A 118 0.41 -14.16 6.00
CA SER A 118 0.71 -13.27 4.87
C SER A 118 -0.35 -13.36 3.77
N ARG A 119 -0.83 -14.56 3.44
CA ARG A 119 -1.89 -14.74 2.44
C ARG A 119 -3.22 -14.12 2.88
N LEU A 120 -3.62 -14.34 4.13
CA LEU A 120 -4.83 -13.72 4.68
C LEU A 120 -4.73 -12.20 4.64
N LEU A 121 -3.64 -11.63 5.17
CA LEU A 121 -3.39 -10.20 5.19
C LEU A 121 -3.45 -9.61 3.79
N PHE A 122 -2.75 -10.23 2.84
CA PHE A 122 -2.74 -9.80 1.45
C PHE A 122 -4.14 -9.82 0.81
N ALA A 123 -4.92 -10.90 1.06
CA ALA A 123 -6.28 -11.03 0.57
C ALA A 123 -7.18 -9.89 1.07
N LEU A 124 -7.11 -9.58 2.37
CA LEU A 124 -7.90 -8.52 2.99
C LEU A 124 -7.52 -7.15 2.44
N TYR A 125 -6.23 -6.82 2.35
CA TYR A 125 -5.78 -5.53 1.83
C TYR A 125 -6.07 -5.30 0.35
N THR A 126 -6.12 -6.35 -0.44
CA THR A 126 -6.42 -6.28 -1.87
C THR A 126 -7.89 -6.53 -2.19
N SER A 127 -8.76 -6.45 -1.18
CA SER A 127 -10.22 -6.54 -1.34
C SER A 127 -10.84 -5.14 -1.46
N GLY A 128 -11.96 -5.08 -2.18
CA GLY A 128 -12.68 -3.81 -2.39
C GLY A 128 -12.09 -2.93 -3.49
N SER A 129 -12.60 -1.71 -3.57
CA SER A 129 -12.12 -0.64 -4.45
C SER A 129 -11.86 0.60 -3.61
N HIS A 130 -10.82 1.36 -3.93
CA HIS A 130 -10.42 2.55 -3.19
C HIS A 130 -10.23 3.74 -4.12
N ASP A 131 -10.60 4.93 -3.66
CA ASP A 131 -10.44 6.17 -4.44
C ASP A 131 -8.95 6.51 -4.64
N CYS A 132 -8.15 6.33 -3.58
CA CYS A 132 -6.72 6.58 -3.58
C CYS A 132 -5.98 5.46 -2.86
N LEU A 133 -4.97 4.90 -3.51
CA LEU A 133 -4.08 3.87 -2.95
C LEU A 133 -2.69 4.43 -2.74
N ALA A 134 -2.19 4.34 -1.49
CA ALA A 134 -0.82 4.63 -1.12
C ALA A 134 -0.06 3.31 -0.86
N LEU A 135 0.76 2.89 -1.81
CA LEU A 135 1.45 1.59 -1.79
C LEU A 135 2.95 1.77 -1.59
N ASP A 136 3.51 1.16 -0.54
CA ASP A 136 4.95 1.11 -0.30
C ASP A 136 5.54 -0.24 -0.73
N GLU A 137 6.77 -0.22 -1.19
CA GLU A 137 7.50 -1.44 -1.60
C GLU A 137 7.62 -2.42 -0.44
N GLY A 138 7.45 -3.69 -0.74
CA GLY A 138 7.52 -4.76 0.26
C GLY A 138 6.15 -5.39 0.57
N PHE A 139 5.11 -4.97 -0.10
CA PHE A 139 3.83 -5.66 -0.08
C PHE A 139 3.90 -6.89 -1.00
N GLY A 140 4.53 -7.95 -0.51
CA GLY A 140 4.64 -9.23 -1.21
C GLY A 140 4.35 -10.40 -0.28
N THR A 141 3.76 -11.44 -0.81
CA THR A 141 3.62 -12.71 -0.12
C THR A 141 4.97 -13.42 -0.18
N GLY A 142 5.54 -13.78 0.96
CA GLY A 142 6.81 -14.53 1.02
C GLY A 142 6.73 -15.98 0.51
N ASP A 143 5.59 -16.38 -0.06
CA ASP A 143 5.33 -17.74 -0.57
C ASP A 143 5.49 -17.78 -2.09
N ALA A 144 6.56 -18.44 -2.55
CA ALA A 144 6.88 -18.56 -3.98
C ALA A 144 5.77 -19.23 -4.80
N LYS A 145 5.04 -20.19 -4.23
CA LYS A 145 3.93 -20.88 -4.92
C LYS A 145 2.72 -19.96 -5.10
N PHE A 146 2.52 -19.06 -4.17
CA PHE A 146 1.40 -18.11 -4.15
C PHE A 146 1.72 -16.82 -4.95
N PHE A 147 2.98 -16.59 -5.29
CA PHE A 147 3.48 -15.34 -5.89
C PHE A 147 2.71 -14.94 -7.16
N ASN A 148 2.52 -15.86 -8.10
CA ASN A 148 1.84 -15.55 -9.37
C ASN A 148 0.37 -15.15 -9.17
N GLN A 149 -0.31 -15.80 -8.23
CA GLN A 149 -1.71 -15.51 -7.91
C GLN A 149 -1.82 -14.15 -7.21
N ALA A 150 -0.93 -13.88 -6.26
CA ALA A 150 -0.84 -12.61 -5.57
C ALA A 150 -0.52 -11.45 -6.52
N GLN A 151 0.40 -11.66 -7.46
CA GLN A 151 0.74 -10.66 -8.47
C GLN A 151 -0.46 -10.28 -9.35
N LYS A 152 -1.19 -11.27 -9.87
CA LYS A 152 -2.40 -11.03 -10.67
C LYS A 152 -3.47 -10.27 -9.89
N ARG A 153 -3.68 -10.63 -8.61
CA ARG A 153 -4.65 -9.95 -7.75
C ARG A 153 -4.22 -8.50 -7.46
N LEU A 154 -2.95 -8.28 -7.14
CA LEU A 154 -2.40 -6.94 -6.91
C LEU A 154 -2.53 -6.05 -8.16
N GLU A 155 -2.23 -6.58 -9.34
CA GLU A 155 -2.39 -5.87 -10.59
C GLU A 155 -3.84 -5.45 -10.83
N LYS A 156 -4.79 -6.39 -10.67
CA LYS A 156 -6.22 -6.10 -10.80
C LYS A 156 -6.65 -5.03 -9.79
N PHE A 157 -6.19 -5.12 -8.56
CA PHE A 157 -6.47 -4.17 -7.49
C PHE A 157 -5.92 -2.77 -7.80
N ILE A 158 -4.66 -2.66 -8.24
CA ILE A 158 -4.04 -1.40 -8.64
C ILE A 158 -4.80 -0.77 -9.83
N LEU A 159 -5.21 -1.58 -10.81
CA LEU A 159 -5.93 -1.10 -11.99
C LEU A 159 -7.36 -0.61 -11.66
N SER A 160 -8.00 -1.18 -10.63
CA SER A 160 -9.33 -0.74 -10.19
C SER A 160 -9.31 0.53 -9.34
N THR A 161 -8.14 0.97 -8.88
CA THR A 161 -7.98 2.16 -8.04
C THR A 161 -7.95 3.43 -8.90
N GLY A 162 -8.62 4.48 -8.45
CA GLY A 162 -8.66 5.77 -9.14
C GLY A 162 -7.30 6.47 -9.12
N THR A 163 -6.83 6.87 -7.95
CA THR A 163 -5.53 7.54 -7.74
C THR A 163 -4.53 6.55 -7.16
N LEU A 164 -3.31 6.53 -7.67
CA LEU A 164 -2.24 5.68 -7.18
C LEU A 164 -1.02 6.48 -6.78
N ILE A 165 -0.48 6.21 -5.60
CA ILE A 165 0.82 6.72 -5.15
C ILE A 165 1.66 5.51 -4.76
N LEU A 166 2.65 5.18 -5.60
CA LEU A 166 3.44 3.96 -5.52
C LEU A 166 4.90 4.28 -5.25
N ALA A 167 5.43 3.78 -4.13
CA ALA A 167 6.87 3.76 -3.89
C ALA A 167 7.43 2.38 -4.24
N SER A 168 8.37 2.31 -5.16
CA SER A 168 9.06 1.08 -5.54
C SER A 168 10.48 1.35 -6.06
N HIS A 169 11.36 0.34 -5.94
CA HIS A 169 12.68 0.34 -6.57
C HIS A 169 12.67 -0.37 -7.94
N SER A 170 11.55 -0.94 -8.35
CA SER A 170 11.39 -1.59 -9.65
C SER A 170 10.92 -0.60 -10.72
N ASP A 171 11.83 -0.14 -11.56
CA ASP A 171 11.49 0.74 -12.70
C ASP A 171 10.40 0.14 -13.59
N THR A 172 10.43 -1.19 -13.80
CA THR A 172 9.42 -1.91 -14.58
C THR A 172 8.02 -1.77 -13.97
N LEU A 173 7.91 -1.90 -12.64
CA LEU A 173 6.65 -1.76 -11.94
C LEU A 173 6.13 -0.31 -12.00
N LEU A 174 7.03 0.66 -11.80
CA LEU A 174 6.69 2.08 -11.88
C LEU A 174 6.22 2.45 -13.28
N GLN A 175 6.93 2.03 -14.33
CA GLN A 175 6.57 2.29 -15.73
C GLN A 175 5.24 1.64 -16.14
N ARG A 176 4.89 0.52 -15.51
CA ARG A 176 3.63 -0.18 -15.79
C ARG A 176 2.41 0.54 -15.24
N PHE A 177 2.54 1.16 -14.06
CA PHE A 177 1.38 1.67 -13.31
C PHE A 177 1.36 3.18 -13.13
N CYS A 178 2.45 3.89 -13.37
CA CYS A 178 2.58 5.33 -13.13
C CYS A 178 2.93 6.09 -14.39
N ASN A 179 2.54 7.37 -14.43
CA ASN A 179 2.87 8.29 -15.53
C ASN A 179 3.57 9.57 -15.03
N ARG A 180 3.52 9.87 -13.74
CA ARG A 180 4.21 10.98 -13.08
C ARG A 180 5.19 10.42 -12.05
N GLY A 181 6.35 11.04 -11.93
CA GLY A 181 7.39 10.67 -10.95
C GLY A 181 7.75 11.85 -10.06
N ILE A 182 7.82 11.59 -8.76
CA ILE A 182 8.30 12.51 -7.74
C ILE A 182 9.55 11.92 -7.13
N VAL A 183 10.68 12.61 -7.30
CA VAL A 183 11.99 12.16 -6.78
C VAL A 183 12.26 12.81 -5.43
N PHE A 184 12.48 11.95 -4.43
CA PHE A 184 12.83 12.33 -3.07
C PHE A 184 14.33 12.20 -2.82
N SER A 185 14.90 13.20 -2.15
CA SER A 185 16.24 13.15 -1.58
C SER A 185 16.27 13.89 -0.25
N GLN A 186 16.80 13.26 0.79
CA GLN A 186 16.96 13.82 2.13
C GLN A 186 15.72 14.54 2.68
N GLY A 187 14.53 13.96 2.45
CA GLY A 187 13.24 14.50 2.90
C GLY A 187 12.70 15.65 2.06
N ARG A 188 13.27 15.92 0.90
CA ARG A 188 12.82 16.97 -0.04
C ARG A 188 12.38 16.36 -1.36
N ILE A 189 11.46 17.03 -2.05
CA ILE A 189 11.17 16.77 -3.46
C ILE A 189 12.21 17.53 -4.27
N ILE A 190 13.00 16.82 -5.08
CA ILE A 190 14.03 17.40 -5.94
C ILE A 190 13.68 17.36 -7.43
N PHE A 191 12.64 16.60 -7.78
CA PHE A 191 12.06 16.57 -9.12
C PHE A 191 10.59 16.15 -9.03
N ASP A 192 9.74 16.71 -9.87
CA ASP A 192 8.33 16.37 -10.01
C ASP A 192 7.92 16.59 -11.47
N GLY A 193 7.53 15.53 -12.16
CA GLY A 193 7.16 15.62 -13.58
C GLY A 193 6.85 14.26 -14.20
N GLU A 194 6.93 14.17 -15.51
CA GLU A 194 6.71 12.94 -16.27
C GLU A 194 7.65 11.82 -15.77
N LEU A 195 7.11 10.62 -15.62
CA LEU A 195 7.84 9.46 -15.04
C LEU A 195 9.18 9.19 -15.74
N LYS A 196 9.20 9.20 -17.07
CA LYS A 196 10.41 8.95 -17.85
C LYS A 196 11.53 9.94 -17.49
N ASN A 197 11.18 11.21 -17.34
CA ASN A 197 12.12 12.26 -16.97
C ASN A 197 12.57 12.13 -15.52
N ALA A 198 11.66 11.75 -14.61
CA ALA A 198 11.97 11.50 -13.20
C ALA A 198 12.96 10.34 -13.03
N LEU A 199 12.75 9.22 -13.73
CA LEU A 199 13.67 8.06 -13.72
C LEU A 199 15.04 8.44 -14.31
N SER A 200 15.07 9.17 -15.43
CA SER A 200 16.31 9.67 -16.03
C SER A 200 17.08 10.60 -15.09
N PHE A 201 16.37 11.52 -14.42
CA PHE A 201 16.94 12.43 -13.44
C PHE A 201 17.56 11.68 -12.25
N TYR A 202 16.84 10.72 -11.70
CA TYR A 202 17.30 9.93 -10.57
C TYR A 202 18.52 9.07 -10.93
N ASN A 203 18.51 8.40 -12.08
CA ASN A 203 19.61 7.53 -12.52
C ASN A 203 20.89 8.31 -12.86
N LYS A 204 20.77 9.55 -13.38
CA LYS A 204 21.94 10.43 -13.63
C LYS A 204 22.56 10.96 -12.35
N GLY A 205 21.79 11.14 -11.28
CA GLY A 205 22.29 11.62 -10.00
C GLY A 205 22.97 10.54 -9.15
N ASN A 206 22.82 9.26 -9.52
CA ASN A 206 23.42 8.11 -8.84
C ASN A 206 24.69 7.57 -9.53
N ASN A 207 25.11 8.16 -10.65
CA ASN A 207 26.41 7.94 -11.31
C ASN A 207 27.37 9.08 -10.97
#